data_454ab1aaa823acdecb9ca022389801f8
#
_entry.id   454ab1aaa823acdecb9ca022389801f8
#
_cell.length_a   1.000
_cell.length_b   1.000
_cell.length_c   1.000
_cell.angle_alpha   90.00
_cell.angle_beta   90.00
_cell.angle_gamma   90.00
#
_symmetry.space_group_name_H-M   'P 1'
#
loop_
_entity.id
_entity.type
_entity.pdbx_description
1 polymer ?
#
loop_
_entity_poly.entity_id
_entity_poly.type
_entity_poly.pdbx_seq_one_letter_code
_entity_poly.pdbx_strand_id
1 'polypeptide(L)'
;NMGETSKKINLYLSSKDTIQADVSYKEMSYSEIVEAGIDTDSDENKKIFKYSTKLVFNKMTFPVNFYVNEKGDIVKNENKGGGEAASSREDNFYIEPIKADGNGTVYYLVVDGTTKWLKDMFDVQVLVVNNSKCEYVDNCNAKINLPEGLSLAAMAAGEDNSEKKEIGKIESGENKAVNWYVRGDKDGEYKISVTVEGEMKDDKG
;
A
#
# COMPACT_ATOMS: atom_id res chain seq x y z
N ASN A 1 7.22 0.34 28.31
CA ASN A 1 7.88 -0.32 27.18
C ASN A 1 6.82 -0.82 26.22
N MET A 2 6.38 0.02 25.30
CA MET A 2 5.58 -0.45 24.17
C MET A 2 6.55 -1.11 23.19
N GLY A 3 6.46 -2.43 23.07
CA GLY A 3 7.37 -3.23 22.26
C GLY A 3 7.12 -3.01 20.77
N GLU A 4 8.18 -3.04 20.02
CA GLU A 4 8.13 -3.12 18.56
C GLU A 4 7.35 -4.39 18.15
N THR A 5 6.33 -4.23 17.33
CA THR A 5 5.57 -5.37 16.80
C THR A 5 6.07 -5.67 15.40
N SER A 6 6.60 -6.86 15.20
CA SER A 6 7.02 -7.32 13.86
C SER A 6 6.31 -8.61 13.47
N LYS A 7 5.98 -8.75 12.20
CA LYS A 7 5.39 -9.96 11.64
C LYS A 7 5.84 -10.16 10.20
N LYS A 8 6.21 -11.40 9.86
CA LYS A 8 6.50 -11.82 8.48
C LYS A 8 5.24 -12.38 7.86
N ILE A 9 4.89 -11.87 6.71
CA ILE A 9 3.69 -12.26 5.97
C ILE A 9 4.10 -12.60 4.54
N ASN A 10 3.63 -13.74 4.04
CA ASN A 10 3.82 -14.12 2.64
C ASN A 10 2.64 -13.65 1.83
N LEU A 11 2.90 -12.92 0.77
CA LEU A 11 1.92 -12.33 -0.12
C LEU A 11 2.01 -12.99 -1.49
N TYR A 12 0.87 -13.27 -2.09
CA TYR A 12 0.80 -13.80 -3.44
C TYR A 12 0.21 -12.72 -4.36
N LEU A 13 1.06 -12.10 -5.18
CA LEU A 13 0.63 -11.22 -6.25
C LEU A 13 0.48 -12.06 -7.53
N SER A 14 -0.67 -11.89 -8.18
CA SER A 14 -1.05 -12.52 -9.48
C SER A 14 -0.18 -13.71 -9.91
N SER A 15 -0.66 -14.89 -9.64
CA SER A 15 -0.31 -16.19 -10.22
C SER A 15 1.13 -16.74 -10.14
N LYS A 16 2.18 -15.98 -9.88
CA LYS A 16 3.55 -16.52 -9.86
C LYS A 16 4.53 -15.92 -8.85
N ASP A 17 4.28 -14.72 -8.34
CA ASP A 17 5.25 -14.03 -7.48
C ASP A 17 4.78 -13.97 -6.04
N THR A 18 5.57 -14.53 -5.14
CA THR A 18 5.33 -14.41 -3.69
C THR A 18 5.99 -13.13 -3.21
N ILE A 19 5.21 -12.21 -2.66
CA ILE A 19 5.74 -11.08 -1.90
C ILE A 19 5.83 -11.48 -0.43
N GLN A 20 6.97 -11.22 0.17
CA GLN A 20 7.14 -11.27 1.61
C GLN A 20 7.11 -9.85 2.16
N ALA A 21 6.22 -9.58 3.10
CA ALA A 21 6.18 -8.33 3.84
C ALA A 21 6.62 -8.56 5.28
N ASP A 22 7.59 -7.78 5.73
CA ASP A 22 8.00 -7.70 7.12
C ASP A 22 7.58 -6.31 7.61
N VAL A 23 6.56 -6.25 8.45
CA VAL A 23 5.96 -5.00 8.94
C VAL A 23 6.26 -4.85 10.41
N SER A 24 6.91 -3.76 10.79
CA SER A 24 7.05 -3.34 12.17
C SER A 24 6.49 -1.94 12.36
N TYR A 25 5.93 -1.65 13.52
CA TYR A 25 5.52 -0.31 13.88
C TYR A 25 5.71 -0.02 15.36
N LYS A 26 5.95 1.22 15.69
CA LYS A 26 6.06 1.72 17.07
C LYS A 26 5.40 3.08 17.23
N GLU A 27 4.84 3.34 18.39
CA GLU A 27 4.44 4.69 18.78
C GLU A 27 5.68 5.54 19.04
N MET A 28 5.70 6.76 18.54
CA MET A 28 6.82 7.68 18.68
C MET A 28 6.68 8.51 19.95
N SER A 29 7.80 8.78 20.61
CA SER A 29 7.87 9.81 21.65
C SER A 29 7.76 11.21 21.03
N TYR A 30 7.38 12.19 21.83
CA TYR A 30 7.29 13.59 21.38
C TYR A 30 8.60 14.11 20.77
N SER A 31 9.75 13.77 21.37
CA SER A 31 11.06 14.16 20.84
C SER A 31 11.36 13.56 19.47
N GLU A 32 10.98 12.28 19.25
CA GLU A 32 11.13 11.62 17.94
C GLU A 32 10.23 12.24 16.87
N ILE A 33 9.01 12.68 17.25
CA ILE A 33 8.08 13.35 16.32
C ILE A 33 8.66 14.68 15.85
N VAL A 34 9.19 15.48 16.76
CA VAL A 34 9.83 16.77 16.46
C VAL A 34 11.08 16.56 15.61
N GLU A 35 11.94 15.59 15.95
CA GLU A 35 13.14 15.25 15.18
C GLU A 35 12.81 14.78 13.76
N ALA A 36 11.71 14.07 13.62
CA ALA A 36 11.19 13.67 12.30
C ALA A 36 10.64 14.85 11.48
N GLY A 37 10.52 16.06 12.06
CA GLY A 37 9.98 17.24 11.39
C GLY A 37 8.49 17.14 11.06
N ILE A 38 7.74 16.43 11.90
CA ILE A 38 6.28 16.32 11.78
C ILE A 38 5.67 17.46 12.58
N ASP A 39 4.70 18.16 11.96
CA ASP A 39 3.96 19.24 12.60
C ASP A 39 3.15 18.72 13.78
N THR A 40 3.46 19.22 14.98
CA THR A 40 2.80 18.85 16.23
C THR A 40 1.71 19.84 16.67
N ASP A 41 1.52 20.94 15.95
CA ASP A 41 0.52 21.96 16.28
C ASP A 41 -0.90 21.50 15.95
N SER A 42 -1.03 20.50 15.11
CA SER A 42 -2.31 19.84 14.83
C SER A 42 -2.69 18.87 15.93
N ASP A 43 -3.93 18.97 16.44
CA ASP A 43 -4.47 18.01 17.42
C ASP A 43 -4.46 16.56 16.89
N GLU A 44 -4.48 16.38 15.58
CA GLU A 44 -4.47 15.08 14.92
C GLU A 44 -3.09 14.39 14.96
N ASN A 45 -2.03 15.16 15.21
CA ASN A 45 -0.64 14.68 15.22
C ASN A 45 -0.07 14.50 16.64
N LYS A 46 -0.92 14.46 17.66
CA LYS A 46 -0.48 14.24 19.05
C LYS A 46 0.08 12.84 19.26
N LYS A 47 -0.36 11.90 18.48
CA LYS A 47 0.08 10.51 18.54
C LYS A 47 0.44 10.03 17.16
N ILE A 48 1.70 9.71 16.97
CA ILE A 48 2.28 9.28 15.69
C ILE A 48 2.87 7.89 15.84
N PHE A 49 2.63 7.08 14.84
CA PHE A 49 3.23 5.75 14.70
C PHE A 49 4.20 5.74 13.53
N LYS A 50 5.42 5.29 13.78
CA LYS A 50 6.38 5.00 12.72
C LYS A 50 6.18 3.57 12.24
N TYR A 51 5.91 3.40 10.95
CA TYR A 51 5.87 2.12 10.26
C TYR A 51 7.16 1.90 9.48
N SER A 52 7.70 0.71 9.59
CA SER A 52 8.84 0.24 8.82
C SER A 52 8.46 -1.10 8.18
N THR A 53 8.46 -1.14 6.86
CA THR A 53 8.11 -2.34 6.10
C THR A 53 9.25 -2.71 5.18
N LYS A 54 9.51 -3.99 5.07
CA LYS A 54 10.33 -4.57 4.00
C LYS A 54 9.45 -5.44 3.12
N LEU A 55 9.26 -5.02 1.90
CA LEU A 55 8.58 -5.82 0.88
C LEU A 55 9.66 -6.54 0.06
N VAL A 56 9.58 -7.86 -0.04
CA VAL A 56 10.53 -8.67 -0.81
C VAL A 56 9.76 -9.39 -1.91
N PHE A 57 10.07 -9.09 -3.15
CA PHE A 57 9.58 -9.82 -4.31
C PHE A 57 10.65 -9.85 -5.42
N ASN A 58 10.63 -10.88 -6.25
CA ASN A 58 11.65 -11.11 -7.29
C ASN A 58 13.09 -10.98 -6.75
N LYS A 59 13.36 -11.45 -5.51
CA LYS A 59 14.66 -11.34 -4.83
C LYS A 59 15.13 -9.91 -4.54
N MET A 60 14.30 -8.92 -4.76
CA MET A 60 14.55 -7.52 -4.41
C MET A 60 13.88 -7.17 -3.09
N THR A 61 14.48 -6.26 -2.34
CA THR A 61 13.95 -5.76 -1.07
C THR A 61 13.63 -4.28 -1.21
N PHE A 62 12.39 -3.93 -0.89
CA PHE A 62 11.90 -2.56 -0.92
C PHE A 62 11.62 -2.12 0.51
N PRO A 63 12.47 -1.29 1.12
CA PRO A 63 12.17 -0.68 2.41
C PRO A 63 11.14 0.42 2.21
N VAL A 64 10.07 0.39 3.00
CA VAL A 64 9.03 1.44 3.00
C VAL A 64 8.86 1.95 4.43
N ASN A 65 9.27 3.21 4.68
CA ASN A 65 9.16 3.86 5.99
C ASN A 65 8.22 5.06 5.89
N PHE A 66 7.27 5.14 6.79
CA PHE A 66 6.29 6.22 6.81
C PHE A 66 5.73 6.45 8.22
N TYR A 67 5.06 7.58 8.40
CA TYR A 67 4.50 8.00 9.68
C TYR A 67 3.01 8.22 9.55
N VAL A 68 2.26 7.80 10.54
CA VAL A 68 0.80 7.76 10.54
C VAL A 68 0.28 8.38 11.82
N ASN A 69 -0.79 9.17 11.74
CA ASN A 69 -1.51 9.70 12.92
C ASN A 69 -2.51 8.67 13.47
N GLU A 70 -3.20 9.00 14.55
CA GLU A 70 -4.21 8.14 15.17
C GLU A 70 -5.38 7.79 14.25
N LYS A 71 -5.66 8.62 13.26
CA LYS A 71 -6.74 8.40 12.28
C LYS A 71 -6.35 7.48 11.13
N GLY A 72 -5.08 7.10 11.05
CA GLY A 72 -4.54 6.28 9.97
C GLY A 72 -4.06 7.08 8.76
N ASP A 73 -4.01 8.42 8.84
CA ASP A 73 -3.53 9.25 7.75
C ASP A 73 -2.01 9.28 7.70
N ILE A 74 -1.46 9.20 6.50
CA ILE A 74 -0.01 9.31 6.29
C ILE A 74 0.41 10.77 6.46
N VAL A 75 1.08 11.08 7.55
CA VAL A 75 1.57 12.44 7.84
C VAL A 75 2.96 12.70 7.26
N LYS A 76 3.74 11.65 7.06
CA LYS A 76 5.05 11.74 6.41
C LYS A 76 5.40 10.41 5.75
N ASN A 77 5.92 10.48 4.54
CA ASN A 77 6.48 9.34 3.81
C ASN A 77 7.96 9.61 3.55
N GLU A 78 8.85 8.75 4.03
CA GLU A 78 10.29 8.85 3.78
C GLU A 78 10.69 8.28 2.41
N ASN A 79 9.80 7.49 1.80
CA ASN A 79 10.02 6.96 0.47
C ASN A 79 9.43 7.91 -0.56
N LYS A 80 10.26 8.75 -1.12
CA LYS A 80 9.91 9.56 -2.28
C LYS A 80 9.93 8.69 -3.54
N GLY A 81 8.91 7.88 -3.72
CA GLY A 81 8.67 7.14 -4.95
C GLY A 81 9.83 6.29 -5.44
N GLY A 82 9.57 5.02 -5.66
CA GLY A 82 10.49 4.10 -6.31
C GLY A 82 11.56 3.50 -5.40
N GLY A 83 11.46 2.21 -5.11
CA GLY A 83 12.62 1.44 -4.72
C GLY A 83 13.58 1.45 -5.91
N GLU A 84 14.71 2.14 -5.81
CA GLU A 84 15.78 1.96 -6.76
C GLU A 84 16.34 0.56 -6.59
N ALA A 85 15.90 -0.35 -7.44
CA ALA A 85 16.65 -1.56 -7.68
C ALA A 85 17.92 -1.17 -8.44
N ALA A 86 19.05 -1.47 -7.86
CA ALA A 86 20.36 -0.95 -8.28
C ALA A 86 20.87 -1.44 -9.65
N SER A 87 20.08 -2.04 -10.53
CA SER A 87 20.67 -2.63 -11.76
C SER A 87 19.85 -2.71 -13.03
N SER A 88 18.55 -2.47 -13.09
CA SER A 88 17.88 -2.42 -14.39
C SER A 88 16.60 -1.58 -14.40
N ARG A 89 16.38 -0.86 -15.51
CA ARG A 89 15.16 -0.08 -15.76
C ARG A 89 13.88 -0.92 -15.86
N GLU A 90 14.01 -2.24 -15.97
CA GLU A 90 12.90 -3.16 -16.21
C GLU A 90 12.22 -3.65 -14.92
N ASP A 91 12.87 -3.47 -13.75
CA ASP A 91 12.39 -4.03 -12.48
C ASP A 91 12.01 -2.96 -11.44
N ASN A 92 11.73 -1.74 -11.86
CA ASN A 92 11.38 -0.66 -10.95
C ASN A 92 9.88 -0.68 -10.64
N PHE A 93 9.54 -1.02 -9.39
CA PHE A 93 8.19 -0.86 -8.87
C PHE A 93 8.06 0.46 -8.12
N TYR A 94 6.92 1.11 -8.27
CA TYR A 94 6.52 2.21 -7.41
C TYR A 94 5.64 1.66 -6.30
N ILE A 95 6.02 1.91 -5.06
CA ILE A 95 5.27 1.47 -3.89
C ILE A 95 5.00 2.67 -2.99
N GLU A 96 3.73 2.95 -2.73
CA GLU A 96 3.29 4.04 -1.86
C GLU A 96 2.34 3.52 -0.79
N PRO A 97 2.57 3.78 0.52
CA PRO A 97 1.56 3.54 1.53
C PRO A 97 0.40 4.52 1.33
N ILE A 98 -0.83 4.00 1.28
CA ILE A 98 -2.05 4.82 1.09
C ILE A 98 -2.64 5.19 2.45
N LYS A 99 -2.70 4.21 3.36
CA LYS A 99 -3.35 4.32 4.66
C LYS A 99 -2.77 3.27 5.60
N ALA A 100 -2.79 3.54 6.91
CA ALA A 100 -2.59 2.51 7.91
C ALA A 100 -3.58 2.72 9.06
N ASP A 101 -4.21 1.64 9.50
CA ASP A 101 -5.04 1.67 10.70
C ASP A 101 -4.15 1.45 11.93
N GLY A 102 -4.43 2.16 13.03
CA GLY A 102 -3.58 2.18 14.23
C GLY A 102 -3.38 0.83 14.95
N ASN A 103 -3.98 -0.23 14.44
CA ASN A 103 -3.87 -1.62 14.90
C ASN A 103 -2.89 -2.48 14.08
N GLY A 104 -2.24 -1.92 13.07
CA GLY A 104 -1.23 -2.59 12.26
C GLY A 104 -1.66 -3.02 10.87
N THR A 105 -2.87 -2.66 10.42
CA THR A 105 -3.28 -2.88 9.03
C THR A 105 -2.71 -1.79 8.14
N VAL A 106 -2.08 -2.17 7.04
CA VAL A 106 -1.46 -1.24 6.08
C VAL A 106 -1.96 -1.51 4.67
N TYR A 107 -2.21 -0.42 3.95
CA TYR A 107 -2.68 -0.42 2.57
C TYR A 107 -1.60 0.18 1.68
N TYR A 108 -1.20 -0.53 0.64
CA TYR A 108 -0.17 -0.10 -0.30
C TYR A 108 -0.73 -0.02 -1.72
N LEU A 109 -0.35 1.04 -2.43
CA LEU A 109 -0.42 1.12 -3.88
C LEU A 109 0.90 0.59 -4.45
N VAL A 110 0.83 -0.35 -5.36
CA VAL A 110 1.98 -0.91 -6.07
C VAL A 110 1.74 -0.74 -7.56
N VAL A 111 2.67 -0.10 -8.24
CA VAL A 111 2.63 0.08 -9.70
C VAL A 111 3.86 -0.58 -10.30
N ASP A 112 3.64 -1.41 -11.32
CA ASP A 112 4.70 -2.05 -12.09
C ASP A 112 5.39 -1.02 -12.98
N GLY A 113 6.59 -0.62 -12.56
CA GLY A 113 7.44 0.33 -13.26
C GLY A 113 7.00 1.80 -13.14
N THR A 114 7.94 2.69 -13.40
CA THR A 114 7.75 4.15 -13.34
C THR A 114 7.64 4.80 -14.72
N THR A 115 8.02 4.07 -15.77
CA THR A 115 8.01 4.57 -17.17
C THR A 115 7.46 3.47 -18.07
N LYS A 116 6.45 3.80 -18.87
CA LYS A 116 5.83 2.90 -19.84
C LYS A 116 5.74 3.57 -21.21
N TRP A 117 5.73 2.76 -22.23
CA TRP A 117 5.50 3.22 -23.60
C TRP A 117 4.01 3.53 -23.82
N LEU A 118 3.75 4.42 -24.77
CA LEU A 118 2.38 4.72 -25.18
C LEU A 118 1.67 3.43 -25.65
N LYS A 119 0.45 3.21 -25.15
CA LYS A 119 -0.39 2.02 -25.37
C LYS A 119 0.10 0.73 -24.71
N ASP A 120 1.22 0.74 -24.01
CA ASP A 120 1.57 -0.39 -23.15
C ASP A 120 0.58 -0.52 -22.01
N MET A 121 0.33 -1.76 -21.63
CA MET A 121 -0.44 -2.09 -20.45
C MET A 121 0.52 -2.33 -19.28
N PHE A 122 0.14 -1.87 -18.12
CA PHE A 122 0.87 -2.09 -16.89
C PHE A 122 -0.07 -2.39 -15.73
N ASP A 123 0.45 -3.08 -14.74
CA ASP A 123 -0.30 -3.52 -13.58
C ASP A 123 -0.27 -2.44 -12.47
N VAL A 124 -1.43 -2.16 -11.91
CA VAL A 124 -1.62 -1.32 -10.74
C VAL A 124 -2.34 -2.16 -9.70
N GLN A 125 -1.78 -2.27 -8.52
CA GLN A 125 -2.30 -3.14 -7.48
C GLN A 125 -2.56 -2.36 -6.19
N VAL A 126 -3.57 -2.79 -5.45
CA VAL A 126 -3.72 -2.48 -4.04
C VAL A 126 -3.47 -3.74 -3.25
N LEU A 127 -2.56 -3.60 -2.31
CA LEU A 127 -2.21 -4.63 -1.36
C LEU A 127 -2.68 -4.19 0.02
N VAL A 128 -3.47 -5.02 0.69
CA VAL A 128 -3.91 -4.82 2.06
C VAL A 128 -3.29 -5.88 2.94
N VAL A 129 -2.53 -5.43 3.94
CA VAL A 129 -1.87 -6.29 4.93
C VAL A 129 -2.53 -6.06 6.27
N ASN A 130 -3.30 -7.03 6.76
CA ASN A 130 -3.88 -6.97 8.09
C ASN A 130 -2.91 -7.59 9.11
N ASN A 131 -2.13 -6.76 9.77
CA ASN A 131 -1.18 -7.16 10.81
C ASN A 131 -1.77 -7.06 12.24
N SER A 132 -3.07 -6.83 12.38
CA SER A 132 -3.75 -6.81 13.68
C SER A 132 -3.70 -8.20 14.35
N LYS A 133 -3.88 -8.26 15.64
CA LYS A 133 -3.86 -9.54 16.40
C LYS A 133 -5.23 -10.16 16.56
N CYS A 134 -6.28 -9.33 16.57
CA CYS A 134 -7.63 -9.74 16.96
C CYS A 134 -8.73 -9.08 16.14
N GLU A 135 -8.38 -8.33 15.07
CA GLU A 135 -9.35 -7.58 14.29
C GLU A 135 -9.29 -8.02 12.83
N TYR A 136 -10.41 -8.03 12.17
CA TYR A 136 -10.51 -8.28 10.74
C TYR A 136 -11.05 -7.05 10.01
N VAL A 137 -10.70 -6.91 8.74
CA VAL A 137 -11.29 -5.91 7.85
C VAL A 137 -12.48 -6.55 7.15
N ASP A 138 -13.64 -5.95 7.30
CA ASP A 138 -14.88 -6.40 6.63
C ASP A 138 -15.24 -5.45 5.49
N ASN A 139 -15.97 -5.95 4.49
CA ASN A 139 -16.46 -5.19 3.35
C ASN A 139 -15.36 -4.35 2.64
N CYS A 140 -14.14 -4.87 2.62
CA CYS A 140 -13.03 -4.16 2.01
C CYS A 140 -13.22 -4.08 0.49
N ASN A 141 -13.13 -2.87 -0.04
CA ASN A 141 -13.18 -2.62 -1.47
C ASN A 141 -12.19 -1.51 -1.87
N ALA A 142 -11.80 -1.51 -3.13
CA ALA A 142 -10.88 -0.51 -3.67
C ALA A 142 -11.43 0.07 -4.98
N LYS A 143 -11.19 1.36 -5.19
CA LYS A 143 -11.55 2.07 -6.42
C LYS A 143 -10.32 2.79 -6.96
N ILE A 144 -9.94 2.49 -8.21
CA ILE A 144 -8.89 3.21 -8.91
C ILE A 144 -9.44 4.52 -9.48
N ASN A 145 -8.64 5.59 -9.39
CA ASN A 145 -8.93 6.88 -9.99
C ASN A 145 -7.85 7.18 -11.02
N LEU A 146 -8.20 7.13 -12.28
CA LEU A 146 -7.30 7.38 -13.41
C LEU A 146 -7.47 8.83 -13.90
N PRO A 147 -6.36 9.57 -14.09
CA PRO A 147 -6.40 10.87 -14.73
C PRO A 147 -6.67 10.73 -16.23
N GLU A 148 -7.11 11.84 -16.87
CA GLU A 148 -7.26 11.90 -18.32
C GLU A 148 -5.92 11.57 -19.01
N GLY A 149 -5.93 10.64 -19.94
CA GLY A 149 -4.73 10.12 -20.62
C GLY A 149 -4.35 8.70 -20.21
N LEU A 150 -4.98 8.18 -19.16
CA LEU A 150 -4.93 6.76 -18.80
C LEU A 150 -6.33 6.15 -18.87
N SER A 151 -6.40 4.88 -19.21
CA SER A 151 -7.65 4.11 -19.21
C SER A 151 -7.44 2.70 -18.68
N LEU A 152 -8.53 2.07 -18.23
CA LEU A 152 -8.52 0.64 -17.96
C LEU A 152 -8.39 -0.13 -19.29
N ALA A 153 -7.44 -1.05 -19.34
CA ALA A 153 -7.25 -1.88 -20.52
C ALA A 153 -8.47 -2.80 -20.75
N ALA A 154 -8.84 -3.00 -22.00
CA ALA A 154 -9.84 -4.00 -22.36
C ALA A 154 -9.26 -5.40 -22.11
N MET A 155 -9.99 -6.19 -21.33
CA MET A 155 -9.61 -7.55 -20.97
C MET A 155 -10.37 -8.57 -21.83
N ALA A 156 -9.92 -9.82 -21.77
CA ALA A 156 -10.63 -10.92 -22.39
C ALA A 156 -12.04 -11.10 -21.80
N ALA A 157 -12.93 -11.70 -22.56
CA ALA A 157 -14.30 -11.93 -22.10
C ALA A 157 -14.33 -12.76 -20.82
N GLY A 158 -14.94 -12.21 -19.77
CA GLY A 158 -15.06 -12.84 -18.46
C GLY A 158 -14.04 -12.37 -17.42
N GLU A 159 -13.07 -11.54 -17.79
CA GLU A 159 -12.13 -10.90 -16.83
C GLU A 159 -12.66 -9.53 -16.40
N ASP A 160 -12.76 -9.31 -15.10
CA ASP A 160 -13.19 -8.04 -14.54
C ASP A 160 -12.02 -7.06 -14.41
N ASN A 161 -12.10 -5.93 -15.12
CA ASN A 161 -11.19 -4.79 -14.99
C ASN A 161 -12.00 -3.50 -14.74
N SER A 162 -13.04 -3.60 -13.92
CA SER A 162 -13.84 -2.45 -13.51
C SER A 162 -13.06 -1.53 -12.56
N GLU A 163 -13.44 -0.25 -12.50
CA GLU A 163 -12.80 0.74 -11.60
C GLU A 163 -12.88 0.32 -10.14
N LYS A 164 -14.00 -0.25 -9.73
CA LYS A 164 -14.23 -0.70 -8.35
C LYS A 164 -14.06 -2.21 -8.28
N LYS A 165 -13.26 -2.67 -7.32
CA LYS A 165 -13.03 -4.09 -7.03
C LYS A 165 -13.31 -4.40 -5.58
N GLU A 166 -13.95 -5.54 -5.35
CA GLU A 166 -14.17 -6.08 -4.02
C GLU A 166 -12.95 -6.89 -3.58
N ILE A 167 -12.45 -6.58 -2.39
CA ILE A 167 -11.37 -7.33 -1.73
C ILE A 167 -11.98 -8.33 -0.74
N GLY A 168 -13.14 -7.95 -0.16
CA GLY A 168 -13.89 -8.76 0.79
C GLY A 168 -13.31 -8.72 2.20
N LYS A 169 -13.57 -9.76 2.98
CA LYS A 169 -13.08 -9.89 4.36
C LYS A 169 -11.58 -10.25 4.36
N ILE A 170 -10.80 -9.61 5.25
CA ILE A 170 -9.38 -9.89 5.46
C ILE A 170 -9.18 -10.20 6.95
N GLU A 171 -8.87 -11.45 7.25
CA GLU A 171 -8.71 -11.92 8.64
C GLU A 171 -7.42 -11.36 9.28
N SER A 172 -7.35 -11.47 10.60
CA SER A 172 -6.15 -11.16 11.36
C SER A 172 -4.94 -11.93 10.82
N GLY A 173 -3.90 -11.22 10.45
CA GLY A 173 -2.68 -11.81 9.89
C GLY A 173 -2.78 -12.24 8.44
N GLU A 174 -3.88 -11.99 7.78
CA GLU A 174 -4.03 -12.19 6.34
C GLU A 174 -3.65 -10.95 5.53
N ASN A 175 -3.52 -11.16 4.25
CA ASN A 175 -3.35 -10.11 3.26
C ASN A 175 -4.12 -10.48 2.00
N LYS A 176 -4.57 -9.45 1.29
CA LYS A 176 -5.24 -9.59 0.00
C LYS A 176 -4.80 -8.50 -0.96
N ALA A 177 -4.81 -8.82 -2.24
CA ALA A 177 -4.52 -7.85 -3.29
C ALA A 177 -5.61 -7.89 -4.36
N VAL A 178 -5.84 -6.73 -4.97
CA VAL A 178 -6.59 -6.59 -6.22
C VAL A 178 -5.76 -5.77 -7.19
N ASN A 179 -5.92 -6.04 -8.47
CA ASN A 179 -5.14 -5.37 -9.52
C ASN A 179 -6.02 -4.84 -10.65
N TRP A 180 -5.51 -3.83 -11.33
CA TRP A 180 -6.06 -3.28 -12.56
C TRP A 180 -4.99 -3.28 -13.64
N TYR A 181 -5.38 -3.58 -14.86
CA TYR A 181 -4.53 -3.37 -16.02
C TYR A 181 -4.86 -2.00 -16.61
N VAL A 182 -3.88 -1.10 -16.57
CA VAL A 182 -3.99 0.28 -17.03
C VAL A 182 -3.23 0.45 -18.33
N ARG A 183 -3.74 1.27 -19.22
CA ARG A 183 -3.12 1.61 -20.49
C ARG A 183 -2.88 3.10 -20.58
N GLY A 184 -1.73 3.49 -21.12
CA GLY A 184 -1.41 4.87 -21.46
C GLY A 184 -2.00 5.23 -22.83
N ASP A 185 -2.92 6.20 -22.88
CA ASP A 185 -3.58 6.66 -24.11
C ASP A 185 -2.95 7.95 -24.66
N LYS A 186 -2.29 8.74 -23.80
CA LYS A 186 -1.58 9.97 -24.15
C LYS A 186 -0.22 10.01 -23.46
N ASP A 187 0.73 10.70 -24.06
CA ASP A 187 2.02 10.98 -23.44
C ASP A 187 1.84 11.98 -22.28
N GLY A 188 2.59 11.81 -21.21
CA GLY A 188 2.55 12.69 -20.06
C GLY A 188 3.06 12.04 -18.77
N GLU A 189 3.08 12.84 -17.72
CA GLU A 189 3.30 12.37 -16.35
C GLU A 189 1.96 12.31 -15.64
N TYR A 190 1.64 11.18 -15.05
CA TYR A 190 0.35 10.92 -14.44
C TYR A 190 0.50 10.47 -12.99
N LYS A 191 -0.37 10.99 -12.13
CA LYS A 191 -0.53 10.49 -10.78
C LYS A 191 -1.78 9.61 -10.71
N ILE A 192 -1.59 8.31 -10.47
CA ILE A 192 -2.66 7.36 -10.21
C ILE A 192 -2.95 7.40 -8.71
N SER A 193 -4.22 7.33 -8.33
CA SER A 193 -4.62 7.17 -6.94
C SER A 193 -5.65 6.06 -6.80
N VAL A 194 -5.69 5.47 -5.62
CA VAL A 194 -6.68 4.45 -5.26
C VAL A 194 -7.31 4.82 -3.93
N THR A 195 -8.62 4.73 -3.86
CA THR A 195 -9.38 4.86 -2.63
C THR A 195 -9.70 3.46 -2.12
N VAL A 196 -9.41 3.18 -0.86
CA VAL A 196 -9.73 1.91 -0.20
C VAL A 196 -10.68 2.18 0.96
N GLU A 197 -11.74 1.40 1.02
CA GLU A 197 -12.77 1.45 2.06
C GLU A 197 -12.89 0.06 2.69
N GLY A 198 -13.10 0.01 3.99
CA GLY A 198 -13.32 -1.21 4.75
C GLY A 198 -13.64 -0.88 6.20
N GLU A 199 -14.27 -1.81 6.89
CA GLU A 199 -14.65 -1.67 8.30
C GLU A 199 -13.80 -2.59 9.16
N MET A 200 -13.10 -2.01 10.16
CA MET A 200 -12.41 -2.81 11.17
C MET A 200 -13.42 -3.35 12.17
N LYS A 201 -13.37 -4.63 12.44
CA LYS A 201 -14.23 -5.32 13.41
C LYS A 201 -13.41 -6.23 14.32
N ASP A 202 -13.78 -6.26 15.60
CA ASP A 202 -13.22 -7.20 16.56
C ASP A 202 -13.75 -8.61 16.31
N ASP A 203 -12.88 -9.60 16.39
CA ASP A 203 -13.26 -11.02 16.33
C ASP A 203 -13.75 -11.54 17.70
N LYS A 204 -14.49 -10.71 18.41
CA LYS A 204 -15.16 -11.10 19.65
C LYS A 204 -16.56 -11.57 19.29
N GLY A 205 -16.62 -12.86 18.90
CA GLY A 205 -17.88 -13.60 18.86
C GLY A 205 -18.39 -13.94 20.26
#